data_8394a15a730c78656783ed65b16c4c4a
#
_entry.id   8394a15a730c78656783ed65b16c4c4a
#
_cell.length_a   1.000
_cell.length_b   1.000
_cell.length_c   1.000
_cell.angle_alpha   90.00
_cell.angle_beta   90.00
_cell.angle_gamma   90.00
#
_symmetry.space_group_name_H-M   'P 1'
#
loop_
_entity.id
_entity.type
_entity.pdbx_description
1 polymer ?
#
loop_
_entity_poly.entity_id
_entity_poly.type
_entity_poly.pdbx_seq_one_letter_code
_entity_poly.pdbx_strand_id
1 'polypeptide(L)'
;MARLCCLAAIDPEDLPLLTTAMNAAFAHANASIAQLDVQVLQALGPEVLVIDIDRVDVDPIEAIRQLRFVLPDCVIVVYTGGTNSDVVRLCHNAGANCLLSKSSDEGQLAAGMRRAMWSGCFTDPRFVSSF
;
A
#
# COMPACT_ATOMS: atom_id res chain seq x y z
N MET A 1 6.04 -19.24 8.35
CA MET A 1 5.58 -18.12 9.19
C MET A 1 4.53 -17.29 8.47
N ALA A 2 3.47 -16.93 9.19
CA ALA A 2 2.46 -16.04 8.62
C ALA A 2 3.03 -14.62 8.48
N ARG A 3 2.69 -13.96 7.37
CA ARG A 3 3.09 -12.58 7.11
C ARG A 3 1.93 -11.65 7.46
N LEU A 4 2.13 -10.75 8.41
CA LEU A 4 1.09 -9.82 8.80
C LEU A 4 0.96 -8.71 7.75
N CYS A 5 -0.24 -8.62 7.17
CA CYS A 5 -0.59 -7.61 6.19
C CYS A 5 -1.75 -6.79 6.74
N CYS A 6 -1.63 -5.49 6.78
CA CYS A 6 -2.68 -4.60 7.25
C CYS A 6 -3.28 -3.79 6.10
N LEU A 7 -4.60 -3.58 6.20
CA LEU A 7 -5.38 -2.76 5.27
C LEU A 7 -5.95 -1.59 6.06
N ALA A 8 -5.49 -0.37 5.79
CA ALA A 8 -5.89 0.81 6.53
C ALA A 8 -6.58 1.84 5.61
N ALA A 9 -7.65 2.44 6.06
CA ALA A 9 -8.44 3.44 5.33
C ALA A 9 -8.95 2.92 3.98
N ILE A 10 -9.33 1.63 3.91
CA ILE A 10 -9.77 0.99 2.67
C ILE A 10 -11.29 1.03 2.58
N ASP A 11 -11.80 1.34 1.38
CA ASP A 11 -13.23 1.24 1.09
C ASP A 11 -13.68 -0.21 1.28
N PRO A 12 -14.78 -0.47 2.01
CA PRO A 12 -15.29 -1.83 2.17
C PRO A 12 -15.53 -2.56 0.84
N GLU A 13 -15.85 -1.85 -0.22
CA GLU A 13 -16.06 -2.44 -1.54
C GLU A 13 -14.75 -2.97 -2.15
N ASP A 14 -13.60 -2.41 -1.77
CA ASP A 14 -12.30 -2.82 -2.29
C ASP A 14 -11.64 -3.91 -1.43
N LEU A 15 -12.15 -4.17 -0.23
CA LEU A 15 -11.54 -5.15 0.68
C LEU A 15 -11.45 -6.56 0.09
N PRO A 16 -12.50 -7.11 -0.56
CA PRO A 16 -12.39 -8.45 -1.12
C PRO A 16 -11.30 -8.55 -2.20
N LEU A 17 -11.22 -7.58 -3.09
CA LEU A 17 -10.23 -7.55 -4.16
C LEU A 17 -8.81 -7.47 -3.59
N LEU A 18 -8.58 -6.54 -2.68
CA LEU A 18 -7.26 -6.33 -2.08
C LEU A 18 -6.83 -7.53 -1.23
N THR A 19 -7.75 -8.11 -0.46
CA THR A 19 -7.46 -9.29 0.35
C THR A 19 -7.09 -10.47 -0.54
N THR A 20 -7.82 -10.70 -1.62
CA THR A 20 -7.53 -11.76 -2.57
C THR A 20 -6.18 -11.55 -3.25
N ALA A 21 -5.89 -10.31 -3.64
CA ALA A 21 -4.59 -9.96 -4.24
C ALA A 21 -3.43 -10.20 -3.28
N MET A 22 -3.60 -9.84 -2.01
CA MET A 22 -2.57 -10.07 -0.98
C MET A 22 -2.32 -11.56 -0.78
N ASN A 23 -3.38 -12.37 -0.73
CA ASN A 23 -3.24 -13.81 -0.58
C ASN A 23 -2.58 -14.46 -1.79
N ALA A 24 -2.79 -13.89 -2.97
CA ALA A 24 -2.11 -14.35 -4.19
C ALA A 24 -0.65 -13.90 -4.25
N ALA A 25 -0.36 -12.71 -3.71
CA ALA A 25 1.00 -12.15 -3.73
C ALA A 25 1.93 -12.82 -2.72
N PHE A 26 1.41 -13.17 -1.55
CA PHE A 26 2.23 -13.61 -0.41
C PHE A 26 1.71 -14.92 0.15
N ALA A 27 2.58 -15.94 0.17
CA ALA A 27 2.27 -17.19 0.85
C ALA A 27 2.06 -16.91 2.35
N HIS A 28 1.03 -17.50 2.92
CA HIS A 28 0.71 -17.37 4.35
C HIS A 28 0.42 -15.92 4.79
N ALA A 29 -0.15 -15.12 3.88
CA ALA A 29 -0.59 -13.77 4.25
C ALA A 29 -1.70 -13.85 5.31
N ASN A 30 -1.58 -13.00 6.31
CA ASN A 30 -2.60 -12.84 7.35
C ASN A 30 -3.11 -11.41 7.25
N ALA A 31 -4.18 -11.21 6.49
CA ALA A 31 -4.73 -9.88 6.25
C ALA A 31 -5.60 -9.42 7.43
N SER A 32 -5.36 -8.22 7.89
CA SER A 32 -6.08 -7.62 9.01
C SER A 32 -6.47 -6.19 8.67
N ILE A 33 -7.71 -5.80 8.99
CA ILE A 33 -8.15 -4.41 8.86
C ILE A 33 -7.68 -3.65 10.09
N ALA A 34 -7.06 -2.49 9.88
CA ALA A 34 -6.54 -1.66 10.96
C ALA A 34 -6.96 -0.20 10.76
N GLN A 35 -6.98 0.55 11.85
CA GLN A 35 -7.14 1.99 11.77
C GLN A 35 -5.88 2.63 11.20
N LEU A 36 -6.04 3.70 10.45
CA LEU A 36 -4.90 4.51 10.01
C LEU A 36 -4.44 5.37 11.19
N ASP A 37 -3.71 4.75 12.08
CA ASP A 37 -3.18 5.35 13.30
C ASP A 37 -1.75 4.86 13.50
N VAL A 38 -0.82 5.80 13.58
CA VAL A 38 0.62 5.48 13.64
C VAL A 38 0.94 4.60 14.84
N GLN A 39 0.36 4.90 16.00
CA GLN A 39 0.64 4.11 17.21
C GLN A 39 0.08 2.70 17.12
N VAL A 40 -1.14 2.55 16.60
CA VAL A 40 -1.77 1.24 16.40
C VAL A 40 -0.95 0.40 15.42
N LEU A 41 -0.56 0.98 14.30
CA LEU A 41 0.20 0.27 13.28
C LEU A 41 1.62 -0.06 13.75
N GLN A 42 2.24 0.83 14.50
CA GLN A 42 3.55 0.55 15.09
C GLN A 42 3.46 -0.66 16.05
N ALA A 43 2.42 -0.72 16.88
CA ALA A 43 2.22 -1.83 17.80
C ALA A 43 1.95 -3.16 17.07
N LEU A 44 1.22 -3.12 15.95
CA LEU A 44 0.94 -4.31 15.15
C LEU A 44 2.18 -4.80 14.38
N GLY A 45 3.03 -3.89 13.95
CA GLY A 45 4.25 -4.22 13.21
C GLY A 45 4.01 -4.96 11.90
N PRO A 46 3.15 -4.48 11.00
CA PRO A 46 2.89 -5.19 9.75
C PRO A 46 4.11 -5.25 8.85
N GLU A 47 4.25 -6.34 8.12
CA GLU A 47 5.27 -6.46 7.07
C GLU A 47 4.82 -5.77 5.78
N VAL A 48 3.51 -5.73 5.55
CA VAL A 48 2.90 -5.07 4.38
C VAL A 48 1.72 -4.24 4.89
N LEU A 49 1.65 -2.99 4.44
CA LEU A 49 0.56 -2.08 4.79
C LEU A 49 0.01 -1.46 3.51
N VAL A 50 -1.28 -1.63 3.27
CA VAL A 50 -1.98 -1.03 2.13
C VAL A 50 -2.83 0.13 2.62
N ILE A 51 -2.67 1.29 1.99
CA ILE A 51 -3.40 2.52 2.32
C ILE A 51 -4.06 3.07 1.06
N ASP A 52 -5.37 3.31 1.13
CA ASP A 52 -6.08 4.05 0.08
C ASP A 52 -5.96 5.54 0.40
N ILE A 53 -5.08 6.24 -0.31
CA ILE A 53 -4.83 7.66 -0.04
C ILE A 53 -5.98 8.57 -0.47
N ASP A 54 -6.91 8.07 -1.26
CA ASP A 54 -8.09 8.83 -1.68
C ASP A 54 -9.10 8.94 -0.53
N ARG A 55 -8.95 8.16 0.52
CA ARG A 55 -9.89 8.08 1.64
C ARG A 55 -9.33 8.58 2.97
N VAL A 56 -8.09 9.06 3.02
CA VAL A 56 -7.52 9.57 4.27
C VAL A 56 -7.98 10.99 4.55
N ASP A 57 -8.31 11.27 5.80
CA ASP A 57 -8.78 12.58 6.25
C ASP A 57 -7.63 13.55 6.56
N VAL A 58 -6.41 13.08 6.50
CA VAL A 58 -5.20 13.84 6.78
C VAL A 58 -4.35 13.94 5.52
N ASP A 59 -3.31 14.75 5.56
CA ASP A 59 -2.34 14.80 4.46
C ASP A 59 -1.72 13.41 4.26
N PRO A 60 -1.97 12.73 3.12
CA PRO A 60 -1.46 11.38 2.91
C PRO A 60 0.05 11.31 2.84
N ILE A 61 0.72 12.35 2.36
CA ILE A 61 2.19 12.39 2.28
C ILE A 61 2.78 12.39 3.69
N GLU A 62 2.22 13.22 4.57
CA GLU A 62 2.68 13.26 5.96
C GLU A 62 2.40 11.96 6.68
N ALA A 63 1.23 11.35 6.45
CA ALA A 63 0.89 10.06 7.02
C ALA A 63 1.90 8.98 6.61
N ILE A 64 2.25 8.93 5.32
CA ILE A 64 3.24 7.96 4.82
C ILE A 64 4.61 8.21 5.46
N ARG A 65 5.00 9.47 5.60
CA ARG A 65 6.29 9.82 6.21
C ARG A 65 6.35 9.34 7.66
N GLN A 66 5.30 9.58 8.44
CA GLN A 66 5.23 9.13 9.83
C GLN A 66 5.24 7.61 9.94
N LEU A 67 4.50 6.93 9.07
CA LEU A 67 4.46 5.47 9.04
C LEU A 67 5.82 4.88 8.67
N ARG A 68 6.50 5.48 7.69
CA ARG A 68 7.85 5.01 7.34
C ARG A 68 8.83 5.16 8.49
N PHE A 69 8.69 6.23 9.27
CA PHE A 69 9.56 6.45 10.44
C PHE A 69 9.39 5.35 11.48
N VAL A 70 8.14 4.94 11.76
CA VAL A 70 7.87 3.93 12.81
C VAL A 70 7.89 2.49 12.29
N LEU A 71 7.83 2.29 10.96
CA LEU A 71 7.83 0.98 10.32
C LEU A 71 8.94 0.94 9.25
N PRO A 72 10.20 0.94 9.65
CA PRO A 72 11.32 1.11 8.69
C PRO A 72 11.43 -0.02 7.67
N ASP A 73 10.99 -1.23 8.00
CA ASP A 73 11.11 -2.39 7.11
C ASP A 73 9.80 -2.80 6.44
N CYS A 74 8.72 -2.07 6.69
CA CYS A 74 7.41 -2.39 6.13
C CYS A 74 7.35 -2.04 4.64
N VAL A 75 6.70 -2.89 3.84
CA VAL A 75 6.33 -2.54 2.48
C VAL A 75 5.05 -1.71 2.54
N ILE A 76 5.17 -0.42 2.29
CA ILE A 76 4.04 0.50 2.28
C ILE A 76 3.48 0.59 0.87
N VAL A 77 2.25 0.15 0.71
CA VAL A 77 1.53 0.10 -0.57
C VAL A 77 0.50 1.21 -0.58
N VAL A 78 0.61 2.10 -1.55
CA VAL A 78 -0.37 3.16 -1.80
C VAL A 78 -1.32 2.69 -2.89
N TYR A 79 -2.61 2.78 -2.63
CA TYR A 79 -3.68 2.40 -3.54
C TYR A 79 -4.48 3.65 -3.87
N THR A 80 -4.58 4.02 -5.14
CA THR A 80 -5.22 5.27 -5.55
C THR A 80 -5.83 5.19 -6.94
N GLY A 81 -6.93 5.90 -7.14
CA GLY A 81 -7.55 6.12 -8.44
C GLY A 81 -7.00 7.33 -9.18
N GLY A 82 -6.20 8.14 -8.50
CA GLY A 82 -5.61 9.32 -9.12
C GLY A 82 -4.53 8.97 -10.13
N THR A 83 -4.29 9.88 -11.07
CA THR A 83 -3.26 9.72 -12.11
C THR A 83 -2.21 10.82 -12.07
N ASN A 84 -2.21 11.64 -11.02
CA ASN A 84 -1.28 12.75 -10.88
C ASN A 84 0.12 12.24 -10.54
N SER A 85 1.05 12.38 -11.48
CA SER A 85 2.43 11.90 -11.31
C SER A 85 3.18 12.64 -10.19
N ASP A 86 2.81 13.87 -9.88
CA ASP A 86 3.43 14.61 -8.76
C ASP A 86 3.07 13.99 -7.42
N VAL A 87 1.81 13.58 -7.23
CA VAL A 87 1.39 12.89 -6.02
C VAL A 87 2.12 11.56 -5.87
N VAL A 88 2.26 10.81 -6.96
CA VAL A 88 2.98 9.54 -6.99
C VAL A 88 4.43 9.74 -6.54
N ARG A 89 5.10 10.75 -7.09
CA ARG A 89 6.49 11.05 -6.74
C ARG A 89 6.61 11.44 -5.27
N LEU A 90 5.69 12.26 -4.76
CA LEU A 90 5.68 12.67 -3.36
C LEU A 90 5.48 11.47 -2.42
N CYS A 91 4.60 10.53 -2.79
CA CYS A 91 4.39 9.31 -2.02
C CYS A 91 5.67 8.47 -1.96
N HIS A 92 6.36 8.29 -3.07
CA HIS A 92 7.64 7.59 -3.10
C HIS A 92 8.67 8.26 -2.19
N ASN A 93 8.81 9.58 -2.32
CA ASN A 93 9.78 10.34 -1.53
C ASN A 93 9.46 10.30 -0.02
N ALA A 94 8.19 10.16 0.32
CA ALA A 94 7.76 10.04 1.72
C ALA A 94 8.04 8.65 2.31
N GLY A 95 8.24 7.65 1.45
CA GLY A 95 8.59 6.30 1.91
C GLY A 95 7.70 5.17 1.41
N ALA A 96 6.77 5.43 0.48
CA ALA A 96 5.97 4.37 -0.12
C ALA A 96 6.83 3.52 -1.06
N ASN A 97 6.73 2.20 -0.93
CA ASN A 97 7.45 1.26 -1.77
C ASN A 97 6.68 0.91 -3.04
N CYS A 98 5.35 0.93 -2.95
CA CYS A 98 4.51 0.36 -3.98
C CYS A 98 3.35 1.31 -4.24
N LEU A 99 3.11 1.63 -5.51
CA LEU A 99 1.97 2.46 -5.90
C LEU A 99 1.13 1.67 -6.90
N LEU A 100 -0.11 1.39 -6.49
CA LEU A 100 -1.06 0.57 -7.24
C LEU A 100 -2.26 1.41 -7.68
N SER A 101 -2.72 1.15 -8.89
CA SER A 101 -3.87 1.84 -9.48
C SER A 101 -5.18 1.10 -9.15
N LYS A 102 -6.22 1.85 -8.86
CA LYS A 102 -7.59 1.30 -8.74
C LYS A 102 -8.14 0.77 -10.06
N SER A 103 -7.48 1.04 -11.17
CA SER A 103 -7.82 0.47 -12.47
C SER A 103 -7.22 -0.92 -12.69
N SER A 104 -6.43 -1.42 -11.75
CA SER A 104 -5.77 -2.73 -11.86
C SER A 104 -6.72 -3.86 -11.52
N ASP A 105 -6.56 -4.99 -12.20
CA ASP A 105 -7.22 -6.23 -11.80
C ASP A 105 -6.46 -6.92 -10.66
N GLU A 106 -7.03 -8.01 -10.14
CA GLU A 106 -6.43 -8.77 -9.05
C GLU A 106 -5.01 -9.23 -9.36
N GLY A 107 -4.79 -9.76 -10.55
CA GLY A 107 -3.48 -10.25 -10.97
C GLY A 107 -2.43 -9.15 -11.01
N GLN A 108 -2.80 -7.98 -11.50
CA GLN A 108 -1.92 -6.82 -11.55
C GLN A 108 -1.58 -6.30 -10.14
N LEU A 109 -2.56 -6.26 -9.25
CA LEU A 109 -2.34 -5.86 -7.85
C LEU A 109 -1.39 -6.83 -7.16
N ALA A 110 -1.63 -8.13 -7.31
CA ALA A 110 -0.78 -9.16 -6.70
C ALA A 110 0.65 -9.09 -7.24
N ALA A 111 0.81 -8.95 -8.55
CA ALA A 111 2.13 -8.85 -9.18
C ALA A 111 2.90 -7.62 -8.70
N GLY A 112 2.21 -6.47 -8.56
CA GLY A 112 2.84 -5.24 -8.07
C GLY A 112 3.31 -5.37 -6.64
N MET A 113 2.50 -5.92 -5.75
CA MET A 113 2.87 -6.15 -4.36
C MET A 113 4.06 -7.11 -4.24
N ARG A 114 4.04 -8.19 -5.01
CA ARG A 114 5.11 -9.18 -5.03
C ARG A 114 6.42 -8.54 -5.50
N ARG A 115 6.34 -7.73 -6.55
CA ARG A 115 7.50 -7.02 -7.08
C ARG A 115 8.10 -6.07 -6.06
N ALA A 116 7.26 -5.30 -5.35
CA ALA A 116 7.71 -4.38 -4.32
C ALA A 116 8.40 -5.11 -3.16
N MET A 117 7.90 -6.28 -2.78
CA MET A 117 8.51 -7.09 -1.74
C MET A 117 9.90 -7.58 -2.14
N TRP A 118 10.07 -8.01 -3.40
CA TRP A 118 11.33 -8.57 -3.87
C TRP A 118 12.38 -7.52 -4.20
N SER A 119 11.98 -6.44 -4.91
CA SER A 119 12.95 -5.46 -5.42
C SER A 119 12.97 -4.16 -4.62
N GLY A 120 12.10 -4.03 -3.63
CA GLY A 120 12.02 -2.83 -2.78
C GLY A 120 11.10 -1.75 -3.28
N CYS A 121 10.65 -1.81 -4.54
CA CYS A 121 9.74 -0.80 -5.10
C CYS A 121 8.98 -1.32 -6.32
N PHE A 122 7.81 -0.75 -6.52
CA PHE A 122 7.02 -0.94 -7.73
C PHE A 122 6.09 0.25 -7.93
N THR A 123 5.99 0.76 -9.16
CA THR A 123 5.03 1.80 -9.52
C THR A 123 4.24 1.32 -10.73
N ASP A 124 2.90 1.34 -10.63
CA ASP A 124 2.05 0.97 -11.76
C ASP A 124 2.39 1.86 -12.96
N PRO A 125 2.61 1.28 -14.16
CA PRO A 125 2.97 2.06 -15.34
C PRO A 125 1.98 3.15 -15.72
N ARG A 126 0.71 3.04 -15.30
CA ARG A 126 -0.31 4.06 -15.56
C ARG A 126 0.05 5.41 -14.97
N PHE A 127 0.81 5.43 -13.87
CA PHE A 127 1.19 6.66 -13.18
C PHE A 127 2.34 7.40 -13.86
N VAL A 128 3.13 6.71 -14.68
CA VAL A 128 4.31 7.29 -15.33
C VAL A 128 4.16 7.46 -16.82
N SER A 129 3.01 7.11 -17.37
CA SER A 129 2.76 7.15 -18.82
C SER A 129 2.63 8.56 -19.39
N SER A 130 2.56 9.57 -18.55
CA SER A 130 2.39 10.97 -18.94
C SER A 130 3.72 11.73 -19.09
N PHE A 131 4.83 11.07 -18.96
CA PHE A 131 6.15 11.67 -19.15
C PHE A 131 6.63 11.60 -20.57
#